data_528d149533ef4af01983b3ddcf1b1491
#
_entry.id   528d149533ef4af01983b3ddcf1b1491
#
_cell.length_a   1.000
_cell.length_b   1.000
_cell.length_c   1.000
_cell.angle_alpha   90.00
_cell.angle_beta   90.00
_cell.angle_gamma   90.00
#
_symmetry.space_group_name_H-M   'P 1'
#
loop_
_entity.id
_entity.type
_entity.pdbx_description
1 polymer ?
#
loop_
_entity_poly.entity_id
_entity_poly.type
_entity_poly.pdbx_seq_one_letter_code
_entity_poly.pdbx_strand_id
1 'polypeptide(L)'
;RIRLAEAEAVKRENLHLKGLLKLQDAEREPVAVARLVSSSASSTRRFAYLGAGSSEGVEIGMPVRSPRGIVGRILEVGSDSSRVLLLTDTESILPVRRANDEVVAFAEGRGDGLIRIRLINLGINPLKPGDVFVTSGAGGYYPPGIAVAILTETTDDGGVARIISDPAATDYVSVEPIYEPEAVLGAETPIERELTD
;
A
#
# COMPACT_ATOMS: atom_id res chain seq x y z
N ARG A 1 10.32 27.88 -7.97
CA ARG A 1 11.56 27.36 -8.61
C ARG A 1 12.58 26.88 -7.56
N ILE A 2 12.82 27.62 -6.47
CA ILE A 2 13.79 27.26 -5.44
C ILE A 2 13.39 25.94 -4.74
N ARG A 3 12.13 25.78 -4.35
CA ARG A 3 11.61 24.54 -3.71
C ARG A 3 11.74 23.30 -4.62
N LEU A 4 11.61 23.47 -5.93
CA LEU A 4 11.79 22.38 -6.86
C LEU A 4 13.27 21.95 -6.94
N ALA A 5 14.18 22.90 -6.98
CA ALA A 5 15.62 22.62 -6.97
C ALA A 5 16.08 21.97 -5.65
N GLU A 6 15.55 22.40 -4.51
CA GLU A 6 15.80 21.78 -3.21
C GLU A 6 15.28 20.34 -3.16
N ALA A 7 14.07 20.09 -3.66
CA ALA A 7 13.51 18.74 -3.73
C ALA A 7 14.32 17.82 -4.65
N GLU A 8 14.80 18.32 -5.78
CA GLU A 8 15.68 17.57 -6.68
C GLU A 8 17.05 17.27 -6.07
N ALA A 9 17.59 18.21 -5.30
CA ALA A 9 18.86 18.02 -4.58
C ALA A 9 18.72 16.93 -3.52
N VAL A 10 17.67 16.99 -2.69
CA VAL A 10 17.38 15.98 -1.66
C VAL A 10 17.15 14.60 -2.30
N LYS A 11 16.45 14.54 -3.42
CA LYS A 11 16.23 13.28 -4.15
C LYS A 11 17.55 12.68 -4.64
N ARG A 12 18.44 13.50 -5.18
CA ARG A 12 19.78 13.05 -5.63
C ARG A 12 20.65 12.56 -4.46
N GLU A 13 20.63 13.28 -3.35
CA GLU A 13 21.36 12.88 -2.15
C GLU A 13 20.84 11.56 -1.59
N ASN A 14 19.53 11.39 -1.55
CA ASN A 14 18.89 10.14 -1.11
C ASN A 14 19.31 8.95 -2.00
N LEU A 15 19.30 9.11 -3.33
CA LEU A 15 19.78 8.09 -4.27
C LEU A 15 21.26 7.77 -4.07
N HIS A 16 22.07 8.78 -3.80
CA HIS A 16 23.50 8.59 -3.54
C HIS A 16 23.73 7.81 -2.24
N LEU A 17 23.05 8.19 -1.15
CA LEU A 17 23.13 7.51 0.14
C LEU A 17 22.65 6.05 0.05
N LYS A 18 21.58 5.79 -0.66
CA LYS A 18 21.09 4.43 -0.92
C LYS A 18 22.10 3.61 -1.72
N GLY A 19 22.75 4.21 -2.72
CA GLY A 19 23.83 3.57 -3.46
C GLY A 19 25.01 3.18 -2.58
N LEU A 20 25.43 4.07 -1.66
CA LEU A 20 26.50 3.80 -0.70
C LEU A 20 26.16 2.65 0.27
N LEU A 21 24.90 2.55 0.67
CA LEU A 21 24.40 1.47 1.53
C LEU A 21 24.08 0.19 0.75
N LYS A 22 24.35 0.15 -0.56
CA LYS A 22 23.98 -0.96 -1.45
C LYS A 22 22.49 -1.32 -1.39
N LEU A 23 21.66 -0.37 -0.98
CA LEU A 23 20.22 -0.50 -1.05
C LEU A 23 19.83 -0.24 -2.50
N GLN A 24 19.60 -1.30 -3.24
CA GLN A 24 19.05 -1.19 -4.58
C GLN A 24 17.61 -0.71 -4.46
N ASP A 25 17.37 0.58 -4.74
CA ASP A 25 16.10 1.01 -5.31
C ASP A 25 16.10 0.50 -6.75
N ALA A 26 15.80 -0.76 -6.92
CA ALA A 26 15.30 -1.19 -8.19
C ALA A 26 13.94 -0.47 -8.34
N GLU A 27 13.84 0.49 -9.27
CA GLU A 27 12.57 0.79 -9.93
C GLU A 27 12.15 -0.56 -10.51
N ARG A 28 11.34 -1.28 -9.72
CA ARG A 28 10.88 -2.60 -10.13
C ARG A 28 9.92 -2.34 -11.27
N GLU A 29 10.20 -2.92 -12.41
CA GLU A 29 9.29 -2.86 -13.54
C GLU A 29 7.94 -3.48 -13.12
N PRO A 30 6.82 -2.85 -13.48
CA PRO A 30 5.51 -3.41 -13.19
C PRO A 30 5.36 -4.76 -13.89
N VAL A 31 4.72 -5.70 -13.21
CA VAL A 31 4.38 -7.02 -13.77
C VAL A 31 3.37 -6.87 -14.90
N ALA A 32 2.39 -5.98 -14.71
CA ALA A 32 1.37 -5.68 -15.70
C ALA A 32 0.86 -4.25 -15.53
N VAL A 33 0.37 -3.68 -16.63
CA VAL A 33 -0.39 -2.43 -16.64
C VAL A 33 -1.75 -2.74 -17.25
N ALA A 34 -2.81 -2.43 -16.54
CA ALA A 34 -4.15 -2.75 -16.99
C ALA A 34 -5.17 -1.68 -16.57
N ARG A 35 -6.31 -1.70 -17.24
CA ARG A 35 -7.42 -0.84 -16.88
C ARG A 35 -8.12 -1.38 -15.63
N LEU A 36 -8.39 -0.48 -14.69
CA LEU A 36 -9.14 -0.77 -13.49
C LEU A 36 -10.64 -0.63 -13.77
N VAL A 37 -11.40 -1.67 -13.48
CA VAL A 37 -12.87 -1.65 -13.54
C VAL A 37 -13.41 -1.86 -12.15
N SER A 38 -13.94 -0.80 -11.54
CA SER A 38 -14.52 -0.89 -10.21
C SER A 38 -15.88 -1.56 -10.26
N SER A 39 -16.15 -2.48 -9.34
CA SER A 39 -17.49 -2.98 -9.12
C SER A 39 -18.30 -1.93 -8.33
N SER A 40 -19.59 -1.77 -8.68
CA SER A 40 -20.49 -0.93 -7.90
C SER A 40 -20.64 -1.49 -6.50
N ALA A 41 -20.39 -0.66 -5.49
CA ALA A 41 -20.51 -1.06 -4.10
C ALA A 41 -21.95 -1.12 -3.64
N SER A 42 -22.50 -2.31 -3.60
CA SER A 42 -23.79 -2.58 -2.93
C SER A 42 -23.62 -3.15 -1.52
N SER A 43 -22.38 -3.38 -1.09
CA SER A 43 -22.05 -3.97 0.21
C SER A 43 -20.82 -3.31 0.83
N THR A 44 -20.43 -3.71 2.03
CA THR A 44 -19.18 -3.29 2.69
C THR A 44 -17.93 -3.85 2.01
N ARG A 45 -18.10 -4.81 1.09
CA ARG A 45 -17.02 -5.39 0.31
C ARG A 45 -16.69 -4.49 -0.88
N ARG A 46 -15.42 -4.19 -1.06
CA ARG A 46 -14.91 -3.26 -2.07
C ARG A 46 -13.86 -3.94 -2.94
N PHE A 47 -14.27 -4.28 -4.16
CA PHE A 47 -13.42 -4.93 -5.16
C PHE A 47 -13.34 -4.11 -6.44
N ALA A 48 -12.26 -4.35 -7.19
CA ALA A 48 -12.14 -3.95 -8.58
C ALA A 48 -11.58 -5.10 -9.40
N TYR A 49 -11.67 -5.00 -10.70
CA TYR A 49 -11.18 -6.01 -11.64
C TYR A 49 -10.14 -5.42 -12.57
N LEU A 50 -9.16 -6.25 -12.95
CA LEU A 50 -8.16 -5.93 -13.95
C LEU A 50 -8.24 -6.93 -15.12
N GLY A 51 -8.00 -6.45 -16.31
CA GLY A 51 -7.81 -7.27 -17.51
C GLY A 51 -6.39 -7.80 -17.66
N ALA A 52 -5.81 -8.28 -16.56
CA ALA A 52 -4.52 -8.94 -16.51
C ALA A 52 -4.57 -10.05 -15.44
N GLY A 53 -3.94 -11.17 -15.71
CA GLY A 53 -3.96 -12.34 -14.85
C GLY A 53 -2.65 -13.12 -14.87
N SER A 54 -2.71 -14.42 -14.62
CA SER A 54 -1.53 -15.27 -14.56
C SER A 54 -0.76 -15.35 -15.89
N SER A 55 -1.45 -15.14 -17.02
CA SER A 55 -0.79 -15.07 -18.34
C SER A 55 0.21 -13.92 -18.45
N GLU A 56 0.00 -12.83 -17.72
CA GLU A 56 0.90 -11.68 -17.64
C GLU A 56 1.84 -11.73 -16.42
N GLY A 57 1.79 -12.80 -15.64
CA GLY A 57 2.62 -12.98 -14.44
C GLY A 57 2.02 -12.38 -13.15
N VAL A 58 0.74 -12.04 -13.15
CA VAL A 58 0.04 -11.55 -11.95
C VAL A 58 -0.13 -12.67 -10.93
N GLU A 59 0.20 -12.39 -9.69
CA GLU A 59 0.07 -13.32 -8.56
C GLU A 59 -0.70 -12.67 -7.40
N ILE A 60 -1.27 -13.52 -6.54
CA ILE A 60 -1.99 -13.08 -5.33
C ILE A 60 -1.04 -12.31 -4.40
N GLY A 61 -1.52 -11.22 -3.84
CA GLY A 61 -0.79 -10.36 -2.91
C GLY A 61 0.01 -9.24 -3.58
N MET A 62 0.16 -9.25 -4.90
CA MET A 62 0.86 -8.18 -5.59
C MET A 62 0.18 -6.82 -5.39
N PRO A 63 0.94 -5.77 -5.08
CA PRO A 63 0.41 -4.41 -4.96
C PRO A 63 -0.16 -3.89 -6.28
N VAL A 64 -1.24 -3.13 -6.17
CA VAL A 64 -1.85 -2.41 -7.29
C VAL A 64 -1.79 -0.92 -6.98
N ARG A 65 -1.16 -0.15 -7.84
CA ARG A 65 -1.00 1.30 -7.66
C ARG A 65 -1.34 2.11 -8.92
N SER A 66 -1.74 3.34 -8.68
CA SER A 66 -1.84 4.38 -9.68
C SER A 66 -0.67 5.37 -9.52
N PRO A 67 -0.52 6.36 -10.41
CA PRO A 67 0.44 7.45 -10.23
C PRO A 67 0.24 8.25 -8.93
N ARG A 68 -0.94 8.21 -8.34
CA ARG A 68 -1.28 8.92 -7.10
C ARG A 68 -0.95 8.16 -5.82
N GLY A 69 -0.96 6.82 -5.87
CA GLY A 69 -0.71 6.00 -4.69
C GLY A 69 -1.25 4.59 -4.79
N ILE A 70 -1.33 3.91 -3.66
CA ILE A 70 -1.86 2.55 -3.57
C ILE A 70 -3.37 2.55 -3.83
N VAL A 71 -3.81 1.59 -4.62
CA VAL A 71 -5.23 1.29 -4.89
C VAL A 71 -5.70 0.09 -4.06
N GLY A 72 -4.85 -0.92 -3.96
CA GLY A 72 -5.15 -2.16 -3.26
C GLY A 72 -4.10 -3.23 -3.54
N ARG A 73 -4.51 -4.49 -3.43
CA ARG A 73 -3.68 -5.66 -3.75
C ARG A 73 -4.47 -6.72 -4.48
N ILE A 74 -3.80 -7.58 -5.20
CA ILE A 74 -4.41 -8.71 -5.90
C ILE A 74 -4.93 -9.72 -4.87
N LEU A 75 -6.22 -10.02 -4.94
CA LEU A 75 -6.91 -10.98 -4.08
C LEU A 75 -7.09 -12.34 -4.76
N GLU A 76 -7.47 -12.33 -6.03
CA GLU A 76 -7.71 -13.54 -6.82
C GLU A 76 -7.16 -13.35 -8.22
N VAL A 77 -6.68 -14.42 -8.82
CA VAL A 77 -6.07 -14.43 -10.15
C VAL A 77 -6.72 -15.50 -11.01
N GLY A 78 -7.21 -15.08 -12.17
CA GLY A 78 -7.57 -15.95 -13.28
C GLY A 78 -6.48 -15.90 -14.36
N SER A 79 -6.71 -16.58 -15.50
CA SER A 79 -5.74 -16.60 -16.60
C SER A 79 -5.52 -15.22 -17.22
N ASP A 80 -6.59 -14.47 -17.48
CA ASP A 80 -6.58 -13.20 -18.20
C ASP A 80 -7.20 -12.05 -17.42
N SER A 81 -7.57 -12.27 -16.18
CA SER A 81 -8.15 -11.27 -15.30
C SER A 81 -7.77 -11.52 -13.84
N SER A 82 -7.90 -10.50 -13.04
CA SER A 82 -7.68 -10.59 -11.59
C SER A 82 -8.64 -9.68 -10.82
N ARG A 83 -8.83 -10.01 -9.55
CA ARG A 83 -9.63 -9.23 -8.62
C ARG A 83 -8.73 -8.51 -7.65
N VAL A 84 -8.99 -7.23 -7.46
CA VAL A 84 -8.27 -6.35 -6.54
C VAL A 84 -9.10 -6.14 -5.28
N LEU A 85 -8.50 -6.38 -4.11
CA LEU A 85 -9.03 -5.94 -2.83
C LEU A 85 -8.68 -4.47 -2.65
N LEU A 86 -9.67 -3.60 -2.69
CA LEU A 86 -9.48 -2.15 -2.53
C LEU A 86 -9.15 -1.80 -1.08
N LEU A 87 -8.42 -0.70 -0.88
CA LEU A 87 -8.05 -0.23 0.46
C LEU A 87 -9.24 0.04 1.38
N THR A 88 -10.39 0.38 0.80
CA THR A 88 -11.62 0.67 1.52
C THR A 88 -12.45 -0.56 1.90
N ASP A 89 -12.06 -1.75 1.45
CA ASP A 89 -12.69 -3.01 1.85
C ASP A 89 -12.46 -3.31 3.33
N THR A 90 -13.45 -3.88 4.00
CA THR A 90 -13.39 -4.21 5.44
C THR A 90 -12.33 -5.25 5.80
N GLU A 91 -11.86 -6.03 4.85
CA GLU A 91 -10.76 -6.99 5.05
C GLU A 91 -9.37 -6.40 4.69
N SER A 92 -9.33 -5.18 4.18
CA SER A 92 -8.07 -4.52 3.87
C SER A 92 -7.44 -3.93 5.11
N ILE A 93 -6.24 -4.40 5.44
CA ILE A 93 -5.40 -3.87 6.52
C ILE A 93 -4.00 -3.64 5.93
N LEU A 94 -3.53 -2.40 6.00
CA LEU A 94 -2.26 -2.00 5.41
C LEU A 94 -1.40 -1.30 6.47
N PRO A 95 -0.18 -1.78 6.72
CA PRO A 95 0.77 -1.08 7.58
C PRO A 95 1.21 0.25 6.94
N VAL A 96 1.02 1.33 7.67
CA VAL A 96 1.34 2.69 7.20
C VAL A 96 2.17 3.44 8.24
N ARG A 97 2.79 4.52 7.81
CA ARG A 97 3.40 5.52 8.69
C ARG A 97 2.99 6.91 8.24
N ARG A 98 3.03 7.87 9.17
CA ARG A 98 2.86 9.28 8.83
C ARG A 98 4.04 9.73 7.97
N ALA A 99 3.79 10.49 6.92
CA ALA A 99 4.82 10.85 5.94
C ALA A 99 5.98 11.68 6.51
N ASN A 100 5.70 12.45 7.55
CA ASN A 100 6.66 13.41 8.12
C ASN A 100 7.57 12.81 9.19
N ASP A 101 7.21 11.66 9.76
CA ASP A 101 7.94 11.04 10.87
C ASP A 101 7.68 9.52 10.94
N GLU A 102 8.06 8.90 12.04
CA GLU A 102 7.97 7.46 12.26
C GLU A 102 6.70 7.03 13.03
N VAL A 103 5.64 7.84 13.04
CA VAL A 103 4.37 7.41 13.65
C VAL A 103 3.74 6.31 12.82
N VAL A 104 3.73 5.09 13.35
CA VAL A 104 3.23 3.89 12.68
C VAL A 104 1.79 3.60 13.05
N ALA A 105 1.04 3.11 12.08
CA ALA A 105 -0.38 2.80 12.21
C ALA A 105 -0.79 1.69 11.24
N PHE A 106 -2.02 1.20 11.40
CA PHE A 106 -2.71 0.42 10.39
C PHE A 106 -3.77 1.27 9.70
N ALA A 107 -3.83 1.18 8.38
CA ALA A 107 -4.91 1.70 7.58
C ALA A 107 -5.90 0.55 7.32
N GLU A 108 -7.08 0.64 7.89
CA GLU A 108 -8.12 -0.39 7.82
C GLU A 108 -9.30 0.15 7.01
N GLY A 109 -9.75 -0.62 6.02
CA GLY A 109 -10.93 -0.27 5.24
C GLY A 109 -12.20 -0.34 6.08
N ARG A 110 -13.09 0.63 5.92
CA ARG A 110 -14.36 0.70 6.65
C ARG A 110 -15.55 0.12 5.87
N GLY A 111 -15.39 -0.07 4.56
CA GLY A 111 -16.47 -0.51 3.68
C GLY A 111 -17.44 0.59 3.25
N ASP A 112 -17.27 1.80 3.76
CA ASP A 112 -18.09 3.00 3.44
C ASP A 112 -17.34 4.01 2.55
N GLY A 113 -16.20 3.62 1.99
CA GLY A 113 -15.33 4.49 1.17
C GLY A 113 -14.27 5.23 1.95
N LEU A 114 -14.22 5.07 3.26
CA LEU A 114 -13.25 5.68 4.16
C LEU A 114 -12.28 4.64 4.73
N ILE A 115 -11.20 5.15 5.31
CA ILE A 115 -10.16 4.38 5.99
C ILE A 115 -10.15 4.76 7.47
N ARG A 116 -10.03 3.77 8.34
CA ARG A 116 -9.70 3.97 9.73
C ARG A 116 -8.18 3.88 9.89
N ILE A 117 -7.59 4.92 10.45
CA ILE A 117 -6.19 4.90 10.89
C ILE A 117 -6.17 4.50 12.35
N ARG A 118 -5.54 3.35 12.65
CA ARG A 118 -5.40 2.85 14.01
C ARG A 118 -3.94 2.85 14.42
N LEU A 119 -3.60 3.66 15.42
CA LEU A 119 -2.25 3.73 15.98
C LEU A 119 -1.85 2.41 16.63
N ILE A 120 -0.60 2.02 16.46
CA ILE A 120 -0.02 0.81 17.07
C ILE A 120 0.35 1.08 18.53
N ASN A 121 0.93 2.25 18.79
CA ASN A 121 1.33 2.65 20.14
C ASN A 121 0.18 3.40 20.82
N LEU A 122 -0.27 2.86 21.95
CA LEU A 122 -1.27 3.50 22.79
C LEU A 122 -0.60 4.59 23.64
N GLY A 123 -1.05 5.82 23.45
CA GLY A 123 -0.58 7.01 24.14
C GLY A 123 -1.43 8.21 23.75
N ILE A 124 -0.89 9.40 23.95
CA ILE A 124 -1.54 10.62 23.43
C ILE A 124 -1.52 10.56 21.91
N ASN A 125 -2.68 10.70 21.28
CA ASN A 125 -2.80 10.69 19.82
C ASN A 125 -2.12 11.95 19.23
N PRO A 126 -1.00 11.79 18.47
CA PRO A 126 -0.27 12.91 17.91
C PRO A 126 -0.81 13.36 16.54
N LEU A 127 -1.86 12.72 16.05
CA LEU A 127 -2.37 12.94 14.71
C LEU A 127 -3.19 14.22 14.61
N LYS A 128 -3.14 14.83 13.44
CA LYS A 128 -3.91 16.03 13.10
C LYS A 128 -4.58 15.87 11.74
N PRO A 129 -5.78 16.47 11.53
CA PRO A 129 -6.37 16.53 10.19
C PRO A 129 -5.38 17.11 9.18
N GLY A 130 -5.30 16.51 8.00
CA GLY A 130 -4.32 16.84 6.96
C GLY A 130 -3.05 15.98 6.98
N ASP A 131 -2.81 15.21 8.02
CA ASP A 131 -1.68 14.27 8.05
C ASP A 131 -1.79 13.26 6.90
N VAL A 132 -0.67 13.07 6.20
CA VAL A 132 -0.57 12.13 5.07
C VAL A 132 0.06 10.83 5.56
N PHE A 133 -0.53 9.73 5.18
CA PHE A 133 -0.02 8.39 5.45
C PHE A 133 0.52 7.73 4.19
N VAL A 134 1.65 7.10 4.32
CA VAL A 134 2.33 6.34 3.28
C VAL A 134 2.56 4.90 3.74
N THR A 135 2.81 3.99 2.80
CA THR A 135 3.18 2.62 3.15
C THR A 135 4.43 2.61 4.02
N SER A 136 4.46 1.74 5.03
CA SER A 136 5.61 1.62 5.94
C SER A 136 6.66 0.60 5.47
N GLY A 137 6.28 -0.31 4.58
CA GLY A 137 7.08 -1.46 4.17
C GLY A 137 6.95 -2.67 5.10
N ALA A 138 6.30 -2.53 6.24
CA ALA A 138 6.04 -3.65 7.14
C ALA A 138 5.15 -4.71 6.47
N GLY A 139 5.37 -5.97 6.82
CA GLY A 139 4.67 -7.10 6.20
C GLY A 139 5.22 -7.53 4.84
N GLY A 140 6.07 -6.73 4.20
CA GLY A 140 6.81 -7.10 3.00
C GLY A 140 6.04 -7.07 1.67
N TYR A 141 4.74 -6.74 1.66
CA TYR A 141 3.96 -6.67 0.42
C TYR A 141 4.23 -5.40 -0.38
N TYR A 142 4.26 -4.25 0.29
CA TYR A 142 4.36 -2.94 -0.32
C TYR A 142 5.72 -2.31 -0.07
N PRO A 143 6.36 -1.72 -1.08
CA PRO A 143 7.54 -0.88 -0.84
C PRO A 143 7.15 0.32 0.03
N PRO A 144 8.05 0.80 0.91
CA PRO A 144 7.74 1.95 1.76
C PRO A 144 7.63 3.26 0.97
N GLY A 145 6.86 4.21 1.51
CA GLY A 145 6.80 5.57 1.02
C GLY A 145 5.79 5.86 -0.08
N ILE A 146 4.87 4.93 -0.37
CA ILE A 146 3.80 5.15 -1.36
C ILE A 146 2.57 5.73 -0.67
N ALA A 147 1.99 6.77 -1.24
CA ALA A 147 0.83 7.46 -0.68
C ALA A 147 -0.39 6.54 -0.52
N VAL A 148 -1.08 6.67 0.61
CA VAL A 148 -2.24 5.84 0.96
C VAL A 148 -3.47 6.69 1.26
N ALA A 149 -3.39 7.55 2.29
CA ALA A 149 -4.55 8.27 2.78
C ALA A 149 -4.18 9.62 3.41
N ILE A 150 -5.17 10.49 3.51
CA ILE A 150 -5.09 11.78 4.21
C ILE A 150 -6.08 11.77 5.36
N LEU A 151 -5.62 12.08 6.56
CA LEU A 151 -6.45 12.16 7.76
C LEU A 151 -7.45 13.32 7.63
N THR A 152 -8.71 13.04 7.90
CA THR A 152 -9.78 14.05 7.89
C THR A 152 -10.28 14.37 9.28
N GLU A 153 -10.25 13.41 10.20
CA GLU A 153 -10.78 13.51 11.53
C GLU A 153 -9.95 12.66 12.50
N THR A 154 -9.77 13.14 13.73
CA THR A 154 -9.08 12.39 14.79
C THR A 154 -10.07 11.65 15.67
N THR A 155 -9.67 10.47 16.15
CA THR A 155 -10.37 9.66 17.15
C THR A 155 -9.44 9.38 18.33
N ASP A 156 -9.92 8.68 19.35
CA ASP A 156 -9.08 8.39 20.54
C ASP A 156 -7.87 7.52 20.21
N ASP A 157 -8.00 6.60 19.24
CA ASP A 157 -6.97 5.63 18.87
C ASP A 157 -6.34 5.85 17.49
N GLY A 158 -6.61 7.00 16.87
CA GLY A 158 -6.08 7.34 15.55
C GLY A 158 -6.96 8.33 14.82
N GLY A 159 -7.67 7.88 13.80
CA GLY A 159 -8.57 8.77 13.07
C GLY A 159 -9.25 8.14 11.86
N VAL A 160 -9.99 8.98 11.17
CA VAL A 160 -10.66 8.67 9.91
C VAL A 160 -9.92 9.38 8.79
N ALA A 161 -9.69 8.69 7.70
CA ALA A 161 -8.95 9.19 6.54
C ALA A 161 -9.69 8.88 5.23
N ARG A 162 -9.42 9.69 4.23
CA ARG A 162 -9.83 9.43 2.84
C ARG A 162 -8.65 8.92 2.03
N ILE A 163 -8.92 8.04 1.10
CA ILE A 163 -7.91 7.52 0.16
C ILE A 163 -7.38 8.63 -0.76
N ILE A 164 -6.10 8.55 -1.12
CA ILE A 164 -5.46 9.48 -2.07
C ILE A 164 -5.72 9.02 -3.50
N SER A 165 -5.62 7.73 -3.78
CA SER A 165 -5.90 7.15 -5.08
C SER A 165 -7.31 6.58 -5.11
N ASP A 166 -8.26 7.35 -5.61
CA ASP A 166 -9.65 6.94 -5.73
C ASP A 166 -9.81 5.98 -6.94
N PRO A 167 -10.24 4.73 -6.72
CA PRO A 167 -10.48 3.78 -7.80
C PRO A 167 -11.50 4.26 -8.83
N ALA A 168 -12.50 5.04 -8.41
CA ALA A 168 -13.52 5.57 -9.30
C ALA A 168 -13.00 6.64 -10.28
N ALA A 169 -11.89 7.28 -9.93
CA ALA A 169 -11.22 8.31 -10.73
C ALA A 169 -9.93 7.81 -11.39
N THR A 170 -9.69 6.50 -11.38
CA THR A 170 -8.47 5.87 -11.90
C THR A 170 -8.78 4.98 -13.09
N ASP A 171 -8.17 5.28 -14.25
CA ASP A 171 -8.34 4.47 -15.46
C ASP A 171 -7.37 3.29 -15.51
N TYR A 172 -6.07 3.57 -15.39
CA TYR A 172 -5.02 2.57 -15.48
C TYR A 172 -4.23 2.47 -14.18
N VAL A 173 -3.86 1.23 -13.88
CA VAL A 173 -3.02 0.89 -12.73
C VAL A 173 -1.89 -0.02 -13.15
N SER A 174 -0.82 -0.03 -12.35
CA SER A 174 0.25 -1.02 -12.45
C SER A 174 0.10 -2.07 -11.35
N VAL A 175 0.33 -3.32 -11.71
CA VAL A 175 0.53 -4.44 -10.79
C VAL A 175 2.03 -4.57 -10.57
N GLU A 176 2.47 -4.47 -9.34
CA GLU A 176 3.89 -4.50 -9.00
C GLU A 176 4.26 -5.80 -8.30
N PRO A 177 5.51 -6.24 -8.40
CA PRO A 177 5.97 -7.42 -7.67
C PRO A 177 5.88 -7.16 -6.17
N ILE A 178 5.68 -8.23 -5.38
CA ILE A 178 5.75 -8.18 -3.92
C ILE A 178 7.13 -7.66 -3.51
N TYR A 179 7.17 -6.72 -2.55
CA TYR A 179 8.39 -6.01 -2.17
C TYR A 179 9.45 -6.92 -1.57
N GLU A 180 9.07 -7.73 -0.58
CA GLU A 180 9.93 -8.68 0.13
C GLU A 180 9.31 -10.09 0.06
N PRO A 181 9.36 -10.76 -1.11
CA PRO A 181 8.64 -12.01 -1.29
C PRO A 181 9.12 -13.12 -0.35
N GLU A 182 10.40 -13.18 -0.05
CA GLU A 182 10.95 -14.19 0.87
C GLU A 182 10.47 -13.98 2.32
N ALA A 183 10.34 -12.72 2.75
CA ALA A 183 9.81 -12.39 4.06
C ALA A 183 8.31 -12.74 4.17
N VAL A 184 7.54 -12.50 3.11
CA VAL A 184 6.12 -12.87 3.04
C VAL A 184 5.95 -14.37 3.11
N LEU A 185 6.71 -15.13 2.30
CA LEU A 185 6.69 -16.59 2.32
C LEU A 185 7.11 -17.15 3.68
N GLY A 186 8.13 -16.58 4.31
CA GLY A 186 8.58 -16.98 5.64
C GLY A 186 7.53 -16.75 6.73
N ALA A 187 6.72 -15.70 6.62
CA ALA A 187 5.66 -15.43 7.57
C ALA A 187 4.45 -16.39 7.40
N GLU A 188 4.22 -16.86 6.19
CA GLU A 188 3.14 -17.82 5.89
C GLU A 188 3.52 -19.27 6.16
N THR A 189 4.81 -19.58 6.19
CA THR A 189 5.32 -20.93 6.43
C THR A 189 5.55 -21.14 7.93
N PRO A 190 4.89 -22.12 8.60
CA PRO A 190 5.16 -22.43 10.00
C PRO A 190 6.63 -22.82 10.16
N ILE A 191 7.33 -22.16 11.08
CA ILE A 191 8.67 -22.60 11.47
C ILE A 191 8.48 -23.88 12.28
N GLU A 192 8.81 -25.04 11.71
CA GLU A 192 8.95 -26.28 12.47
C GLU A 192 10.08 -26.04 13.48
N ARG A 193 9.72 -25.93 14.76
CA ARG A 193 10.70 -26.04 15.85
C ARG A 193 11.16 -27.49 15.82
N GLU A 194 12.38 -27.73 15.36
CA GLU A 194 13.08 -28.95 15.69
C GLU A 194 13.11 -29.04 17.23
N LEU A 195 12.26 -29.91 17.74
CA LEU A 195 12.40 -30.39 19.12
C LEU A 195 13.66 -31.27 19.11
N THR A 196 14.80 -30.66 19.37
CA THR A 196 15.99 -31.42 19.76
C THR A 196 15.72 -31.99 21.15
N ASP A 197 15.56 -33.33 21.19
CA ASP A 197 15.64 -34.17 22.38
C ASP A 197 16.99 -34.01 23.10
#